data_1c992f2f2661ebc639768baa73810138
#
_entry.id   1c992f2f2661ebc639768baa73810138
#
_cell.length_a   1.000
_cell.length_b   1.000
_cell.length_c   1.000
_cell.angle_alpha   90.00
_cell.angle_beta   90.00
_cell.angle_gamma   90.00
#
_symmetry.space_group_name_H-M   'P 1'
#
loop_
_entity.id
_entity.type
_entity.pdbx_description
1 polymer ?
#
loop_
_entity_poly.entity_id
_entity_poly.type
_entity_poly.pdbx_seq_one_letter_code
_entity_poly.pdbx_strand_id
1 'polypeptide(L)'
;MNDKKTRRELFRAGAIAATGTVAHCLLPGRMARAQFPEPQPLSEPGVTFVTSTESRPWQRAQAFRPSFGWTTLDLNLNGPVPDRTPIQGFGACFNELGWTSLEALSESDRDAVMAELFDPKAGARFTYCRTPIGANDFSTGAYSYDEADGDFELKQFSIDHDRKTLVPFIKAALKQQPKLKIWASPWTPPSWMKRNHFYAEAKSYPGMKDNGIRPEQLGHEGEDMFILEPKYLDAYARYFGKYIDAYKAEGIPVGMVMPQNEFNSAQNFPSCTWTPEGLTQFIRALGPEMEKRGVDVYFGTLERGNPKLLETVLADPTAARSIKGLGAQWAGKNALPALHREFPSLLVFQSEQECGDGKNAWSYAAYCWQLMKHYMRSGASGYMYWNISLSQAPKSTWGWGQNSLVTVDTNSKTYKWNPDYYVMKHLSHFVDVGAVRIDASGSCDDALAFRNPDGKIVALLRNEAAHAQQVQVQMPGRAVLVELPPDSIGTLSLNTA
;
A
#
# COMPACT_ATOMS: atom_id res chain seq x y z
N MET A 1 16.29 19.26 -27.58
CA MET A 1 14.83 19.54 -27.73
C MET A 1 14.12 18.37 -27.07
N ASN A 2 13.88 18.46 -25.76
CA ASN A 2 13.23 17.41 -24.97
C ASN A 2 11.88 17.92 -24.49
N ASP A 3 10.86 17.24 -24.94
CA ASP A 3 9.46 17.52 -24.63
C ASP A 3 9.15 17.02 -23.20
N LYS A 4 9.13 17.94 -22.24
CA LYS A 4 8.70 17.66 -20.87
C LYS A 4 7.17 17.70 -20.83
N LYS A 5 6.52 16.57 -21.04
CA LYS A 5 5.08 16.45 -20.76
C LYS A 5 4.85 16.46 -19.25
N THR A 6 4.21 17.50 -18.78
CA THR A 6 3.81 17.68 -17.39
C THR A 6 2.65 16.73 -17.01
N ARG A 7 2.59 16.32 -15.74
CA ARG A 7 1.61 15.40 -15.09
C ARG A 7 0.11 15.67 -15.38
N ARG A 8 -0.23 16.74 -16.10
CA ARG A 8 -1.62 17.14 -16.41
C ARG A 8 -2.20 16.58 -17.70
N GLU A 9 -1.42 15.98 -18.59
CA GLU A 9 -1.88 15.61 -19.94
C GLU A 9 -2.26 14.15 -20.14
N LEU A 10 -2.13 13.29 -19.12
CA LEU A 10 -2.45 11.86 -19.20
C LEU A 10 -3.96 11.52 -19.07
N PHE A 11 -4.85 12.51 -18.95
CA PHE A 11 -6.28 12.28 -18.72
C PHE A 11 -7.20 12.73 -19.87
N ARG A 12 -6.71 12.83 -21.11
CA ARG A 12 -7.59 13.10 -22.25
C ARG A 12 -7.22 12.24 -23.46
N ALA A 13 -7.77 11.05 -23.55
CA ALA A 13 -8.00 10.37 -24.84
C ALA A 13 -8.89 9.15 -24.64
N GLY A 14 -10.05 9.13 -25.30
CA GLY A 14 -10.78 7.90 -25.54
C GLY A 14 -12.29 7.94 -25.43
N ALA A 15 -12.98 8.88 -26.09
CA ALA A 15 -14.39 8.71 -26.43
C ALA A 15 -14.52 8.73 -27.94
N ILE A 16 -14.63 7.56 -28.57
CA ILE A 16 -15.07 7.43 -29.97
C ILE A 16 -16.48 6.86 -29.93
N ALA A 17 -17.45 7.67 -30.32
CA ALA A 17 -18.82 7.27 -30.53
C ALA A 17 -18.94 6.61 -31.91
N ALA A 18 -19.34 5.34 -31.95
CA ALA A 18 -19.77 4.68 -33.19
C ALA A 18 -21.29 4.66 -33.25
N THR A 19 -21.87 5.47 -34.12
CA THR A 19 -23.29 5.42 -34.50
C THR A 19 -23.48 4.34 -35.55
N GLY A 20 -24.06 3.22 -35.13
CA GLY A 20 -24.51 2.16 -36.05
C GLY A 20 -26.04 2.11 -36.13
N THR A 21 -26.59 2.42 -37.29
CA THR A 21 -28.03 2.33 -37.61
C THR A 21 -28.42 0.86 -37.74
N VAL A 22 -29.30 0.36 -36.87
CA VAL A 22 -29.86 -1.00 -36.99
C VAL A 22 -31.27 -0.92 -37.60
N ALA A 23 -31.43 -1.53 -38.77
CA ALA A 23 -32.72 -1.69 -39.43
C ALA A 23 -33.61 -2.69 -38.69
N HIS A 24 -34.86 -2.30 -38.43
CA HIS A 24 -35.90 -3.16 -37.84
C HIS A 24 -36.46 -4.12 -38.87
N CYS A 25 -36.24 -5.42 -38.67
CA CYS A 25 -37.09 -6.45 -39.25
C CYS A 25 -38.03 -6.99 -38.19
N LEU A 26 -39.30 -6.64 -38.31
CA LEU A 26 -40.39 -7.20 -37.49
C LEU A 26 -40.80 -8.58 -38.02
N LEU A 27 -40.62 -9.62 -37.20
CA LEU A 27 -41.32 -10.89 -37.35
C LEU A 27 -41.98 -11.24 -35.99
N PRO A 28 -43.29 -11.56 -35.96
CA PRO A 28 -43.98 -11.94 -34.75
C PRO A 28 -43.86 -13.45 -34.52
N GLY A 29 -42.92 -13.84 -33.68
CA GLY A 29 -42.85 -15.19 -33.14
C GLY A 29 -42.62 -15.09 -31.63
N ARG A 30 -43.68 -15.30 -30.82
CA ARG A 30 -43.55 -15.55 -29.40
C ARG A 30 -42.76 -16.85 -29.18
N MET A 31 -41.43 -16.75 -29.13
CA MET A 31 -40.65 -17.83 -28.49
C MET A 31 -40.96 -17.79 -27.00
N ALA A 32 -41.55 -18.84 -26.47
CA ALA A 32 -41.64 -19.08 -25.06
C ALA A 32 -40.23 -19.01 -24.50
N ARG A 33 -39.93 -18.02 -23.66
CA ARG A 33 -38.71 -18.02 -22.84
C ARG A 33 -38.74 -19.28 -22.01
N ALA A 34 -37.82 -20.20 -22.29
CA ALA A 34 -37.55 -21.29 -21.33
C ALA A 34 -37.34 -20.67 -19.95
N GLN A 35 -38.25 -20.95 -19.04
CA GLN A 35 -38.09 -20.56 -17.64
C GLN A 35 -36.97 -21.43 -17.08
N PHE A 36 -35.75 -20.93 -17.02
CA PHE A 36 -34.71 -21.57 -16.27
C PHE A 36 -35.06 -21.47 -14.76
N PRO A 37 -34.83 -22.52 -13.99
CA PRO A 37 -35.10 -22.48 -12.54
C PRO A 37 -34.25 -21.36 -11.90
N GLU A 38 -34.87 -20.59 -11.00
CA GLU A 38 -34.14 -19.56 -10.25
C GLU A 38 -33.00 -20.19 -9.43
N PRO A 39 -31.84 -19.50 -9.35
CA PRO A 39 -30.73 -19.99 -8.57
C PRO A 39 -31.13 -20.20 -7.12
N GLN A 40 -30.82 -21.37 -6.56
CA GLN A 40 -31.13 -21.67 -5.18
C GLN A 40 -30.08 -21.05 -4.23
N PRO A 41 -30.53 -20.33 -3.18
CA PRO A 41 -29.59 -19.77 -2.19
C PRO A 41 -28.72 -20.84 -1.56
N LEU A 42 -27.45 -20.54 -1.38
CA LEU A 42 -26.48 -21.37 -0.68
C LEU A 42 -26.43 -20.92 0.78
N SER A 43 -27.08 -21.66 1.66
CA SER A 43 -27.12 -21.36 3.10
C SER A 43 -26.15 -22.22 3.92
N GLU A 44 -25.11 -22.73 3.30
CA GLU A 44 -24.15 -23.63 3.94
C GLU A 44 -23.22 -22.88 4.93
N PRO A 45 -22.93 -23.49 6.10
CA PRO A 45 -21.92 -22.96 7.02
C PRO A 45 -20.56 -22.79 6.32
N GLY A 46 -19.89 -21.66 6.58
CA GLY A 46 -18.56 -21.41 6.03
C GLY A 46 -18.53 -20.79 4.63
N VAL A 47 -19.68 -20.36 4.08
CA VAL A 47 -19.75 -19.50 2.89
C VAL A 47 -20.04 -18.08 3.33
N THR A 48 -19.16 -17.15 2.95
CA THR A 48 -19.37 -15.71 3.19
C THR A 48 -19.13 -14.97 1.88
N PHE A 49 -20.08 -14.15 1.47
CA PHE A 49 -19.94 -13.26 0.33
C PHE A 49 -20.28 -11.84 0.76
N VAL A 50 -19.39 -10.91 0.48
CA VAL A 50 -19.53 -9.48 0.79
C VAL A 50 -19.27 -8.67 -0.47
N THR A 51 -20.06 -7.64 -0.72
CA THR A 51 -19.90 -6.72 -1.86
C THR A 51 -19.83 -5.29 -1.37
N SER A 52 -19.13 -4.44 -2.13
CA SER A 52 -19.10 -2.99 -1.94
C SER A 52 -19.31 -2.27 -3.26
N THR A 53 -20.19 -1.28 -3.24
CA THR A 53 -20.35 -0.25 -4.28
C THR A 53 -20.14 1.12 -3.65
N GLU A 54 -20.07 2.18 -4.46
CA GLU A 54 -19.97 3.55 -3.95
C GLU A 54 -21.06 3.89 -2.93
N SER A 55 -22.32 3.52 -3.22
CA SER A 55 -23.48 3.87 -2.39
C SER A 55 -23.80 2.85 -1.31
N ARG A 56 -23.30 1.63 -1.41
CA ARG A 56 -23.57 0.53 -0.48
C ARG A 56 -22.29 -0.24 -0.17
N PRO A 57 -21.43 0.32 0.68
CA PRO A 57 -20.19 -0.35 1.07
C PRO A 57 -20.47 -1.52 2.03
N TRP A 58 -19.65 -2.56 1.95
CA TRP A 58 -19.59 -3.68 2.87
C TRP A 58 -20.93 -4.38 3.13
N GLN A 59 -21.66 -4.75 2.06
CA GLN A 59 -22.93 -5.43 2.15
C GLN A 59 -22.75 -6.95 2.13
N ARG A 60 -23.36 -7.66 3.07
CA ARG A 60 -23.45 -9.10 2.99
C ARG A 60 -24.38 -9.48 1.85
N ALA A 61 -23.90 -10.33 0.94
CA ALA A 61 -24.62 -10.79 -0.23
C ALA A 61 -24.80 -12.31 -0.20
N GLN A 62 -25.72 -12.81 -1.00
CA GLN A 62 -26.02 -14.22 -1.10
C GLN A 62 -25.15 -14.90 -2.14
N ALA A 63 -24.69 -16.13 -1.84
CA ALA A 63 -24.15 -17.05 -2.81
C ALA A 63 -25.19 -18.11 -3.18
N PHE A 64 -25.08 -18.71 -4.36
CA PHE A 64 -26.09 -19.62 -4.91
C PHE A 64 -25.44 -20.92 -5.39
N ARG A 65 -26.24 -21.96 -5.53
CA ARG A 65 -25.83 -23.16 -6.26
C ARG A 65 -25.82 -22.86 -7.76
N PRO A 66 -24.82 -23.31 -8.53
CA PRO A 66 -24.83 -23.18 -9.97
C PRO A 66 -26.08 -23.87 -10.55
N SER A 67 -26.71 -23.20 -11.52
CA SER A 67 -27.84 -23.75 -12.28
C SER A 67 -27.56 -23.67 -13.78
N PHE A 68 -28.06 -24.63 -14.55
CA PHE A 68 -27.90 -24.67 -15.99
C PHE A 68 -28.67 -23.53 -16.67
N GLY A 69 -28.05 -22.90 -17.67
CA GLY A 69 -28.74 -21.98 -18.60
C GLY A 69 -28.51 -20.49 -18.35
N TRP A 70 -27.66 -20.11 -17.40
CA TRP A 70 -27.29 -18.72 -17.16
C TRP A 70 -26.00 -18.35 -17.92
N THR A 71 -25.96 -17.18 -18.52
CA THR A 71 -24.73 -16.63 -19.08
C THR A 71 -23.90 -16.08 -17.90
N THR A 72 -22.90 -16.82 -17.47
CA THR A 72 -22.07 -16.49 -16.33
C THR A 72 -20.63 -16.32 -16.77
N LEU A 73 -19.90 -15.49 -16.04
CA LEU A 73 -18.44 -15.51 -16.07
C LEU A 73 -17.94 -16.69 -15.26
N ASP A 74 -16.86 -17.31 -15.70
CA ASP A 74 -16.21 -18.41 -15.00
C ASP A 74 -14.95 -17.94 -14.31
N LEU A 75 -14.77 -18.32 -13.05
CA LEU A 75 -13.53 -18.19 -12.30
C LEU A 75 -13.10 -19.57 -11.81
N ASN A 76 -12.02 -20.09 -12.36
CA ASN A 76 -11.47 -21.39 -12.01
C ASN A 76 -10.29 -21.22 -11.04
N LEU A 77 -10.42 -21.79 -9.85
CA LEU A 77 -9.44 -21.77 -8.76
C LEU A 77 -8.77 -23.14 -8.56
N ASN A 78 -8.83 -24.04 -9.56
CA ASN A 78 -8.16 -25.33 -9.55
C ASN A 78 -6.70 -25.25 -10.07
N GLY A 79 -6.24 -24.05 -10.38
CA GLY A 79 -4.88 -23.81 -10.87
C GLY A 79 -3.81 -24.10 -9.84
N PRO A 80 -2.54 -24.18 -10.28
CA PRO A 80 -1.42 -24.32 -9.38
C PRO A 80 -1.29 -23.12 -8.46
N VAL A 81 -0.58 -23.29 -7.36
CA VAL A 81 -0.05 -22.19 -6.55
C VAL A 81 1.21 -21.70 -7.25
N PRO A 82 1.18 -20.56 -7.97
CA PRO A 82 2.29 -20.14 -8.83
C PRO A 82 3.51 -19.71 -8.01
N ASP A 83 3.23 -19.19 -6.82
CA ASP A 83 4.23 -18.73 -5.88
C ASP A 83 3.79 -19.14 -4.48
N ARG A 84 4.68 -19.82 -3.77
CA ARG A 84 4.44 -20.26 -2.38
C ARG A 84 4.85 -19.22 -1.35
N THR A 85 5.22 -18.01 -1.79
CA THR A 85 5.56 -16.91 -0.89
C THR A 85 4.34 -16.55 -0.04
N PRO A 86 4.41 -16.74 1.29
CA PRO A 86 3.27 -16.49 2.15
C PRO A 86 3.06 -14.98 2.34
N ILE A 87 1.79 -14.57 2.40
CA ILE A 87 1.41 -13.20 2.76
C ILE A 87 1.99 -12.85 4.13
N GLN A 88 2.72 -11.74 4.19
CA GLN A 88 3.34 -11.22 5.42
C GLN A 88 2.40 -10.30 6.21
N GLY A 89 1.51 -9.61 5.52
CA GLY A 89 0.50 -8.77 6.13
C GLY A 89 0.08 -7.58 5.26
N PHE A 90 -0.95 -6.89 5.74
CA PHE A 90 -1.55 -5.73 5.10
C PHE A 90 -1.72 -4.62 6.13
N GLY A 91 -1.66 -3.37 5.68
CA GLY A 91 -1.87 -2.24 6.56
C GLY A 91 -1.72 -0.90 5.86
N ALA A 92 -1.27 0.09 6.63
CA ALA A 92 -1.11 1.45 6.14
C ALA A 92 0.04 2.16 6.87
N CYS A 93 0.33 3.41 6.50
CA CYS A 93 1.39 4.18 7.10
C CYS A 93 0.88 5.09 8.21
N PHE A 94 1.56 5.06 9.34
CA PHE A 94 1.42 6.06 10.38
C PHE A 94 2.12 7.34 9.95
N ASN A 95 1.43 8.47 10.07
CA ASN A 95 2.01 9.80 9.86
C ASN A 95 1.43 10.81 10.86
N GLU A 96 2.11 11.93 11.04
CA GLU A 96 1.72 12.91 12.06
C GLU A 96 0.37 13.56 11.79
N LEU A 97 0.10 13.97 10.52
CA LEU A 97 -1.18 14.59 10.16
C LEU A 97 -2.35 13.61 10.33
N GLY A 98 -2.08 12.31 10.20
CA GLY A 98 -3.04 11.26 10.49
C GLY A 98 -3.44 11.25 11.96
N TRP A 99 -2.46 11.25 12.87
CA TRP A 99 -2.73 11.29 14.30
C TRP A 99 -3.42 12.60 14.71
N THR A 100 -2.91 13.73 14.26
CA THR A 100 -3.51 15.05 14.54
C THR A 100 -4.98 15.10 14.13
N SER A 101 -5.34 14.47 13.01
CA SER A 101 -6.76 14.40 12.61
C SER A 101 -7.59 13.55 13.59
N LEU A 102 -7.07 12.39 14.01
CA LEU A 102 -7.75 11.50 14.95
C LEU A 102 -7.89 12.09 16.36
N GLU A 103 -6.92 12.91 16.80
CA GLU A 103 -6.99 13.61 18.09
C GLU A 103 -8.16 14.61 18.18
N ALA A 104 -8.68 15.09 17.04
CA ALA A 104 -9.85 15.94 17.02
C ALA A 104 -11.15 15.21 17.39
N LEU A 105 -11.19 13.89 17.29
CA LEU A 105 -12.32 13.04 17.68
C LEU A 105 -12.43 12.89 19.20
N SER A 106 -13.59 12.47 19.68
CA SER A 106 -13.72 11.95 21.03
C SER A 106 -12.83 10.70 21.20
N GLU A 107 -12.42 10.40 22.44
CA GLU A 107 -11.66 9.19 22.72
C GLU A 107 -12.40 7.92 22.27
N SER A 108 -13.72 7.87 22.50
CA SER A 108 -14.58 6.77 22.07
C SER A 108 -14.59 6.58 20.57
N ASP A 109 -14.71 7.66 19.78
CA ASP A 109 -14.73 7.58 18.32
C ASP A 109 -13.36 7.24 17.77
N ARG A 110 -12.30 7.80 18.36
CA ARG A 110 -10.93 7.43 18.00
C ARG A 110 -10.65 5.94 18.26
N ASP A 111 -11.04 5.43 19.44
CA ASP A 111 -10.91 4.01 19.77
C ASP A 111 -11.74 3.13 18.83
N ALA A 112 -12.93 3.56 18.41
CA ALA A 112 -13.75 2.86 17.41
C ALA A 112 -13.07 2.81 16.03
N VAL A 113 -12.46 3.90 15.58
CA VAL A 113 -11.67 3.92 14.34
C VAL A 113 -10.48 2.97 14.43
N MET A 114 -9.74 3.00 15.55
CA MET A 114 -8.59 2.11 15.74
C MET A 114 -9.02 0.64 15.83
N ALA A 115 -10.12 0.32 16.49
CA ALA A 115 -10.67 -1.03 16.52
C ALA A 115 -11.07 -1.51 15.13
N GLU A 116 -11.76 -0.70 14.34
CA GLU A 116 -12.17 -1.07 12.97
C GLU A 116 -10.98 -1.31 12.04
N LEU A 117 -9.85 -0.63 12.25
CA LEU A 117 -8.63 -0.85 11.47
C LEU A 117 -7.85 -2.09 11.93
N PHE A 118 -7.74 -2.32 13.24
CA PHE A 118 -6.71 -3.20 13.81
C PHE A 118 -7.23 -4.41 14.59
N ASP A 119 -8.51 -4.47 15.00
CA ASP A 119 -9.03 -5.63 15.75
C ASP A 119 -8.81 -6.93 14.93
N PRO A 120 -8.16 -7.97 15.51
CA PRO A 120 -7.81 -9.19 14.76
C PRO A 120 -8.99 -10.04 14.34
N LYS A 121 -10.21 -9.74 14.81
CA LYS A 121 -11.44 -10.51 14.51
C LYS A 121 -12.43 -9.74 13.67
N ALA A 122 -12.38 -8.41 13.71
CA ALA A 122 -13.33 -7.52 13.05
C ALA A 122 -12.61 -6.46 12.20
N GLY A 123 -13.36 -5.65 11.46
CA GLY A 123 -12.82 -4.55 10.68
C GLY A 123 -11.84 -4.98 9.59
N ALA A 124 -10.86 -4.15 9.33
CA ALA A 124 -9.84 -4.40 8.31
C ALA A 124 -8.75 -5.38 8.75
N ARG A 125 -8.58 -5.62 10.05
CA ARG A 125 -7.61 -6.59 10.61
C ARG A 125 -6.16 -6.32 10.17
N PHE A 126 -5.72 -5.07 10.13
CA PHE A 126 -4.35 -4.74 9.73
C PHE A 126 -3.31 -5.41 10.63
N THR A 127 -2.29 -5.98 10.01
CA THR A 127 -1.27 -6.82 10.68
C THR A 127 0.16 -6.36 10.43
N TYR A 128 0.37 -5.48 9.45
CA TYR A 128 1.69 -4.96 9.12
C TYR A 128 1.59 -3.51 8.66
N CYS A 129 2.26 -2.59 9.35
CA CYS A 129 2.19 -1.16 9.08
C CYS A 129 3.57 -0.53 8.90
N ARG A 130 3.61 0.63 8.25
CA ARG A 130 4.78 1.45 8.04
C ARG A 130 4.77 2.65 8.98
N THR A 131 5.96 3.09 9.43
CA THR A 131 6.17 4.37 10.09
C THR A 131 7.38 5.08 9.49
N PRO A 132 7.44 6.42 9.44
CA PRO A 132 8.63 7.12 8.99
C PRO A 132 9.74 7.08 10.05
N ILE A 133 10.98 7.32 9.62
CA ILE A 133 12.12 7.66 10.46
C ILE A 133 12.39 9.16 10.29
N GLY A 134 11.89 9.98 11.21
CA GLY A 134 11.85 11.43 11.09
C GLY A 134 10.70 11.94 10.21
N ALA A 135 10.83 13.17 9.72
CA ALA A 135 9.78 13.83 8.94
C ALA A 135 9.54 13.16 7.59
N ASN A 136 8.26 13.11 7.19
CA ASN A 136 7.77 12.72 5.87
C ASN A 136 6.96 13.85 5.23
N ASP A 137 6.34 13.62 4.08
CA ASP A 137 5.47 14.59 3.40
C ASP A 137 4.12 14.85 4.10
N PHE A 138 3.71 14.01 5.05
CA PHE A 138 2.54 14.20 5.92
C PHE A 138 2.92 14.38 7.40
N SER A 139 4.12 14.87 7.68
CA SER A 139 4.50 15.37 9.00
C SER A 139 4.10 16.83 9.20
N THR A 140 4.09 17.29 10.43
CA THR A 140 3.70 18.67 10.82
C THR A 140 4.76 19.71 10.42
N GLY A 141 5.97 19.27 10.09
CA GLY A 141 7.09 20.07 9.63
C GLY A 141 8.29 19.21 9.31
N ALA A 142 9.38 19.82 8.86
CA ALA A 142 10.64 19.13 8.67
C ALA A 142 11.37 18.96 10.02
N TYR A 143 11.82 17.74 10.32
CA TYR A 143 12.66 17.42 11.48
C TYR A 143 13.42 16.12 11.24
N SER A 144 14.52 15.95 11.96
CA SER A 144 15.17 14.67 12.21
C SER A 144 15.39 14.48 13.71
N TYR A 145 15.95 13.35 14.09
CA TYR A 145 16.21 13.07 15.51
C TYR A 145 17.53 13.65 16.00
N ASP A 146 18.36 14.20 15.11
CA ASP A 146 19.63 14.83 15.46
C ASP A 146 20.06 15.85 14.39
N GLU A 147 19.78 17.12 14.60
CA GLU A 147 20.17 18.21 13.70
C GLU A 147 21.44 18.94 14.21
N ALA A 148 22.15 18.38 15.22
CA ALA A 148 23.40 18.95 15.68
C ALA A 148 24.54 18.68 14.66
N ASP A 149 25.00 19.72 14.00
CA ASP A 149 26.03 19.60 12.97
C ASP A 149 27.30 18.94 13.49
N GLY A 150 27.72 17.86 12.81
CA GLY A 150 28.93 17.12 13.18
C GLY A 150 28.82 16.22 14.41
N ASP A 151 27.61 16.00 14.95
CA ASP A 151 27.43 15.06 16.08
C ASP A 151 27.49 13.59 15.61
N PHE A 152 28.66 13.16 15.14
CA PHE A 152 28.88 11.78 14.69
C PHE A 152 28.62 10.75 15.78
N GLU A 153 28.70 11.10 17.06
CA GLU A 153 28.38 10.21 18.19
C GLU A 153 26.88 10.18 18.52
N LEU A 154 26.07 11.03 17.86
CA LEU A 154 24.63 11.17 18.03
C LEU A 154 24.24 11.39 19.51
N LYS A 155 24.94 12.27 20.20
CA LYS A 155 24.69 12.61 21.61
C LYS A 155 23.40 13.39 21.80
N GLN A 156 23.00 14.15 20.75
CA GLN A 156 21.79 14.96 20.75
C GLN A 156 20.57 14.21 20.18
N PHE A 157 20.75 12.92 19.82
CA PHE A 157 19.66 12.10 19.25
C PHE A 157 18.47 12.00 20.21
N SER A 158 17.28 12.40 19.75
CA SER A 158 16.03 12.28 20.52
C SER A 158 14.83 12.02 19.60
N ILE A 159 13.93 11.13 20.05
CA ILE A 159 12.61 10.89 19.43
C ILE A 159 11.50 11.70 20.12
N ASP A 160 11.82 12.76 20.87
CA ASP A 160 10.83 13.55 21.63
C ASP A 160 9.75 14.18 20.73
N HIS A 161 10.06 14.43 19.45
CA HIS A 161 9.07 14.85 18.47
C HIS A 161 8.02 13.78 18.26
N ASP A 162 8.44 12.54 18.00
CA ASP A 162 7.55 11.42 17.70
C ASP A 162 6.70 11.01 18.91
N ARG A 163 7.19 11.23 20.13
CA ARG A 163 6.42 10.99 21.37
C ARG A 163 5.14 11.78 21.45
N LYS A 164 5.00 12.84 20.65
CA LYS A 164 3.79 13.68 20.61
C LYS A 164 2.76 13.17 19.61
N THR A 165 3.17 12.42 18.59
CA THR A 165 2.32 12.08 17.46
C THR A 165 2.43 10.60 17.05
N LEU A 166 3.56 10.17 16.49
CA LEU A 166 3.73 8.81 15.94
C LEU A 166 3.67 7.73 17.02
N VAL A 167 4.35 7.94 18.14
CA VAL A 167 4.37 6.97 19.24
C VAL A 167 2.97 6.71 19.81
N PRO A 168 2.15 7.72 20.16
CA PRO A 168 0.79 7.47 20.62
C PRO A 168 -0.09 6.85 19.53
N PHE A 169 0.08 7.21 18.26
CA PHE A 169 -0.66 6.59 17.15
C PHE A 169 -0.38 5.09 17.06
N ILE A 170 0.89 4.70 17.05
CA ILE A 170 1.30 3.30 16.97
C ILE A 170 0.86 2.53 18.23
N LYS A 171 0.97 3.12 19.42
CA LYS A 171 0.50 2.50 20.67
C LYS A 171 -1.01 2.27 20.66
N ALA A 172 -1.80 3.19 20.10
CA ALA A 172 -3.23 2.99 19.91
C ALA A 172 -3.54 1.79 18.99
N ALA A 173 -2.75 1.59 17.92
CA ALA A 173 -2.85 0.44 17.05
C ALA A 173 -2.43 -0.87 17.76
N LEU A 174 -1.32 -0.85 18.49
CA LEU A 174 -0.84 -2.01 19.27
C LEU A 174 -1.81 -2.42 20.39
N LYS A 175 -2.56 -1.48 20.96
CA LYS A 175 -3.64 -1.77 21.93
C LYS A 175 -4.70 -2.68 21.33
N GLN A 176 -5.04 -2.48 20.04
CA GLN A 176 -6.04 -3.28 19.31
C GLN A 176 -5.42 -4.55 18.71
N GLN A 177 -4.19 -4.46 18.20
CA GLN A 177 -3.45 -5.55 17.54
C GLN A 177 -2.06 -5.74 18.18
N PRO A 178 -1.94 -6.49 19.28
CA PRO A 178 -0.66 -6.69 19.96
C PRO A 178 0.43 -7.40 19.13
N LYS A 179 0.03 -8.04 18.02
CA LYS A 179 0.94 -8.73 17.10
C LYS A 179 1.21 -7.91 15.82
N LEU A 180 0.85 -6.63 15.82
CA LEU A 180 1.11 -5.74 14.68
C LEU A 180 2.62 -5.68 14.40
N LYS A 181 2.98 -6.03 13.17
CA LYS A 181 4.35 -5.85 12.67
C LYS A 181 4.52 -4.43 12.17
N ILE A 182 5.70 -3.86 12.36
CA ILE A 182 6.02 -2.49 11.96
C ILE A 182 7.33 -2.48 11.20
N TRP A 183 7.37 -1.74 10.10
CA TRP A 183 8.57 -1.42 9.38
C TRP A 183 8.71 0.09 9.20
N ALA A 184 9.93 0.53 8.91
CA ALA A 184 10.23 1.95 8.85
C ALA A 184 11.17 2.33 7.69
N SER A 185 11.06 3.59 7.25
CA SER A 185 12.00 4.18 6.31
C SER A 185 12.12 5.70 6.53
N PRO A 186 13.29 6.31 6.32
CA PRO A 186 13.44 7.75 6.30
C PRO A 186 13.04 8.34 4.95
N TRP A 187 12.63 9.61 4.95
CA TRP A 187 12.52 10.45 3.77
C TRP A 187 13.79 11.29 3.54
N THR A 188 14.44 11.67 4.62
CA THR A 188 15.72 12.39 4.59
C THR A 188 16.55 12.01 5.82
N PRO A 189 17.89 11.93 5.70
CA PRO A 189 18.76 11.93 6.87
C PRO A 189 18.76 13.30 7.54
N PRO A 190 19.40 13.45 8.72
CA PRO A 190 19.72 14.76 9.29
C PRO A 190 20.34 15.67 8.26
N SER A 191 19.95 16.96 8.24
CA SER A 191 20.35 17.88 7.17
C SER A 191 21.88 18.07 7.08
N TRP A 192 22.61 17.99 8.20
CA TRP A 192 24.07 18.07 8.21
C TRP A 192 24.79 16.88 7.57
N MET A 193 24.10 15.75 7.36
CA MET A 193 24.63 14.58 6.64
C MET A 193 24.47 14.69 5.12
N LYS A 194 23.80 15.75 4.63
CA LYS A 194 23.53 16.00 3.22
C LYS A 194 24.44 17.10 2.66
N ARG A 195 24.80 16.98 1.39
CA ARG A 195 25.63 17.97 0.68
C ARG A 195 25.00 19.36 0.60
N ASN A 196 23.66 19.42 0.54
CA ASN A 196 22.93 20.68 0.48
C ASN A 196 22.59 21.27 1.86
N HIS A 197 22.88 20.58 2.94
CA HIS A 197 22.53 20.98 4.31
C HIS A 197 21.08 21.44 4.44
N PHE A 198 20.15 20.72 3.75
CA PHE A 198 18.74 21.06 3.75
C PHE A 198 17.87 19.79 3.69
N TYR A 199 16.68 19.83 4.29
CA TYR A 199 15.80 18.66 4.36
C TYR A 199 15.17 18.26 3.01
N ALA A 200 15.03 19.20 2.06
CA ALA A 200 14.43 19.01 0.74
C ALA A 200 15.47 19.11 -0.38
N GLU A 201 15.07 18.77 -1.60
CA GLU A 201 15.96 18.81 -2.79
C GLU A 201 15.33 19.48 -4.00
N ALA A 202 14.06 19.89 -3.95
CA ALA A 202 13.39 20.62 -5.03
C ALA A 202 12.64 21.84 -4.50
N LYS A 203 12.39 22.79 -5.38
CA LYS A 203 11.54 23.96 -5.11
C LYS A 203 10.09 23.54 -4.95
N SER A 204 9.36 24.27 -4.11
CA SER A 204 7.92 24.14 -3.99
C SER A 204 7.23 24.25 -5.34
N TYR A 205 6.14 23.50 -5.52
CA TYR A 205 5.34 23.60 -6.73
C TYR A 205 4.67 24.97 -6.85
N PRO A 206 4.39 25.44 -8.07
CA PRO A 206 3.69 26.71 -8.28
C PRO A 206 2.40 26.80 -7.50
N GLY A 207 2.21 27.88 -6.75
CA GLY A 207 1.02 28.12 -5.92
C GLY A 207 1.06 27.48 -4.53
N MET A 208 2.15 26.78 -4.17
CA MET A 208 2.38 26.24 -2.82
C MET A 208 3.30 27.18 -2.02
N LYS A 209 3.27 27.01 -0.69
CA LYS A 209 4.18 27.74 0.20
C LYS A 209 5.64 27.43 -0.15
N ASP A 210 6.46 28.46 -0.23
CA ASP A 210 7.89 28.32 -0.46
C ASP A 210 8.53 27.52 0.70
N ASN A 211 9.31 26.51 0.35
CA ASN A 211 10.04 25.69 1.32
C ASN A 211 11.40 26.28 1.70
N GLY A 212 11.79 27.37 1.08
CA GLY A 212 13.03 28.09 1.39
C GLY A 212 14.31 27.51 0.80
N ILE A 213 14.23 26.50 -0.09
CA ILE A 213 15.39 25.92 -0.74
C ILE A 213 16.04 26.91 -1.71
N ARG A 214 17.36 27.07 -1.65
CA ARG A 214 18.12 27.93 -2.54
C ARG A 214 18.56 27.17 -3.80
N PRO A 215 18.86 27.86 -4.93
CA PRO A 215 19.25 27.20 -6.19
C PRO A 215 20.44 26.24 -6.06
N GLU A 216 21.43 26.58 -5.23
CA GLU A 216 22.62 25.77 -5.00
C GLU A 216 22.37 24.53 -4.11
N GLN A 217 21.20 24.42 -3.52
CA GLN A 217 20.78 23.29 -2.67
C GLN A 217 19.94 22.25 -3.43
N LEU A 218 19.62 22.50 -4.70
CA LEU A 218 18.82 21.58 -5.50
C LEU A 218 19.55 20.25 -5.71
N GLY A 219 18.83 19.16 -5.54
CA GLY A 219 19.30 17.82 -5.87
C GLY A 219 18.70 17.31 -7.18
N HIS A 220 19.29 16.24 -7.71
CA HIS A 220 18.87 15.65 -8.97
C HIS A 220 18.91 14.13 -8.89
N GLU A 221 18.01 13.47 -9.64
CA GLU A 221 18.07 12.04 -9.84
C GLU A 221 19.42 11.61 -10.43
N GLY A 222 20.00 10.55 -9.88
CA GLY A 222 21.29 10.02 -10.32
C GLY A 222 22.50 10.66 -9.62
N GLU A 223 22.26 11.47 -8.60
CA GLU A 223 23.29 12.04 -7.74
C GLU A 223 23.10 11.58 -6.29
N ASP A 224 24.23 11.38 -5.58
CA ASP A 224 24.23 11.16 -4.15
C ASP A 224 24.16 12.49 -3.40
N MET A 225 23.01 12.80 -2.84
CA MET A 225 22.89 13.98 -1.99
C MET A 225 23.38 13.70 -0.57
N PHE A 226 23.42 12.46 -0.14
CA PHE A 226 24.09 12.06 1.10
C PHE A 226 25.62 12.18 0.98
N ILE A 227 26.32 12.52 2.07
CA ILE A 227 27.79 12.61 2.10
C ILE A 227 28.36 11.19 2.29
N LEU A 228 28.94 10.60 1.24
CA LEU A 228 29.42 9.22 1.21
C LEU A 228 30.76 8.98 1.94
N GLU A 229 31.20 9.88 2.81
CA GLU A 229 32.37 9.63 3.65
C GLU A 229 32.10 8.55 4.71
N PRO A 230 33.04 7.64 5.02
CA PRO A 230 32.81 6.54 5.97
C PRO A 230 32.24 6.97 7.31
N LYS A 231 32.71 8.09 7.88
CA LYS A 231 32.22 8.60 9.17
C LYS A 231 30.73 8.99 9.16
N TYR A 232 30.21 9.49 7.99
CA TYR A 232 28.79 9.81 7.81
C TYR A 232 27.95 8.54 7.64
N LEU A 233 28.44 7.61 6.79
CA LEU A 233 27.79 6.31 6.61
C LEU A 233 27.64 5.54 7.92
N ASP A 234 28.71 5.48 8.73
CA ASP A 234 28.70 4.83 10.02
C ASP A 234 27.80 5.55 11.03
N ALA A 235 27.82 6.89 11.05
CA ALA A 235 26.92 7.66 11.93
C ALA A 235 25.46 7.46 11.53
N TYR A 236 25.15 7.43 10.24
CA TYR A 236 23.77 7.22 9.77
C TYR A 236 23.30 5.79 10.04
N ALA A 237 24.14 4.78 9.90
CA ALA A 237 23.80 3.42 10.32
C ALA A 237 23.51 3.35 11.85
N ARG A 238 24.31 4.01 12.69
CA ARG A 238 24.03 4.12 14.14
C ARG A 238 22.77 4.93 14.44
N TYR A 239 22.42 5.92 13.61
CA TYR A 239 21.17 6.68 13.73
C TYR A 239 19.94 5.76 13.58
N PHE A 240 19.95 4.84 12.62
CA PHE A 240 18.91 3.78 12.53
C PHE A 240 18.93 2.89 13.77
N GLY A 241 20.11 2.49 14.23
CA GLY A 241 20.23 1.68 15.45
C GLY A 241 19.62 2.36 16.68
N LYS A 242 19.92 3.64 16.89
CA LYS A 242 19.32 4.42 18.00
C LYS A 242 17.81 4.58 17.85
N TYR A 243 17.32 4.78 16.63
CA TYR A 243 15.89 4.82 16.36
C TYR A 243 15.20 3.50 16.76
N ILE A 244 15.72 2.36 16.33
CA ILE A 244 15.19 1.04 16.68
C ILE A 244 15.18 0.85 18.21
N ASP A 245 16.27 1.18 18.87
CA ASP A 245 16.39 1.04 20.34
C ASP A 245 15.41 1.95 21.08
N ALA A 246 15.24 3.21 20.61
CA ALA A 246 14.31 4.17 21.20
C ALA A 246 12.84 3.74 21.02
N TYR A 247 12.46 3.27 19.84
CA TYR A 247 11.10 2.77 19.60
C TYR A 247 10.82 1.48 20.39
N LYS A 248 11.82 0.60 20.49
CA LYS A 248 11.72 -0.59 21.35
C LYS A 248 11.52 -0.22 22.83
N ALA A 249 12.19 0.82 23.31
CA ALA A 249 11.99 1.33 24.68
C ALA A 249 10.57 1.90 24.90
N GLU A 250 9.92 2.41 23.84
CA GLU A 250 8.50 2.80 23.84
C GLU A 250 7.54 1.60 23.73
N GLY A 251 8.04 0.37 23.62
CA GLY A 251 7.22 -0.83 23.41
C GLY A 251 6.78 -1.04 21.95
N ILE A 252 7.46 -0.40 21.00
CA ILE A 252 7.15 -0.47 19.56
C ILE A 252 8.24 -1.30 18.86
N PRO A 253 7.98 -2.57 18.50
CA PRO A 253 8.96 -3.43 17.86
C PRO A 253 9.00 -3.17 16.34
N VAL A 254 9.97 -2.40 15.85
CA VAL A 254 10.24 -2.24 14.42
C VAL A 254 11.08 -3.44 13.95
N GLY A 255 10.55 -4.25 13.06
CA GLY A 255 11.18 -5.51 12.63
C GLY A 255 11.84 -5.45 11.26
N MET A 256 11.65 -4.37 10.48
CA MET A 256 12.24 -4.21 9.16
C MET A 256 12.45 -2.73 8.85
N VAL A 257 13.51 -2.41 8.11
CA VAL A 257 13.76 -1.08 7.58
C VAL A 257 14.04 -1.10 6.08
N MET A 258 13.67 0.00 5.40
CA MET A 258 14.16 0.31 4.06
C MET A 258 15.07 1.53 4.15
N PRO A 259 16.23 1.54 3.47
CA PRO A 259 17.26 2.57 3.65
C PRO A 259 16.81 3.99 3.35
N GLN A 260 15.91 4.18 2.38
CA GLN A 260 15.46 5.50 1.92
C GLN A 260 14.10 5.41 1.25
N ASN A 261 13.19 6.33 1.55
CA ASN A 261 11.99 6.53 0.75
C ASN A 261 12.35 7.20 -0.58
N GLU A 262 11.86 6.64 -1.70
CA GLU A 262 11.98 7.24 -3.05
C GLU A 262 13.39 7.76 -3.37
N PHE A 263 14.40 6.92 -3.24
CA PHE A 263 15.81 7.29 -3.33
C PHE A 263 16.23 7.88 -4.69
N ASN A 264 15.36 7.86 -5.71
CA ASN A 264 15.60 8.49 -7.01
C ASN A 264 14.97 9.89 -7.12
N SER A 265 14.14 10.34 -6.17
CA SER A 265 13.34 11.54 -6.31
C SER A 265 13.83 12.70 -5.46
N ALA A 266 14.30 13.76 -6.11
CA ALA A 266 14.46 15.07 -5.50
C ALA A 266 13.09 15.73 -5.31
N GLN A 267 12.67 15.96 -4.07
CA GLN A 267 11.33 16.44 -3.73
C GLN A 267 11.38 17.79 -2.99
N ASN A 268 10.24 18.49 -2.99
CA ASN A 268 10.05 19.76 -2.26
C ASN A 268 9.68 19.58 -0.78
N PHE A 269 9.64 18.36 -0.32
CA PHE A 269 9.45 17.89 1.05
C PHE A 269 10.69 17.09 1.49
N PRO A 270 10.74 16.55 2.71
CA PRO A 270 11.87 15.73 3.13
C PRO A 270 12.21 14.67 2.08
N SER A 271 13.44 14.70 1.57
CA SER A 271 13.91 13.78 0.53
C SER A 271 15.44 13.72 0.52
N CYS A 272 15.99 12.62 0.04
CA CYS A 272 17.41 12.44 -0.21
C CYS A 272 17.62 11.53 -1.40
N THR A 273 18.26 12.04 -2.45
CA THR A 273 18.62 11.23 -3.63
C THR A 273 19.88 10.44 -3.39
N TRP A 274 19.91 9.24 -3.95
CA TRP A 274 21.02 8.31 -3.91
C TRP A 274 21.21 7.66 -5.27
N THR A 275 22.47 7.44 -5.65
CA THR A 275 22.78 6.47 -6.69
C THR A 275 22.65 5.04 -6.13
N PRO A 276 22.44 4.01 -6.94
CA PRO A 276 22.48 2.63 -6.46
C PRO A 276 23.85 2.26 -5.86
N GLU A 277 24.94 2.83 -6.34
CA GLU A 277 26.28 2.67 -5.80
C GLU A 277 26.44 3.32 -4.41
N GLY A 278 25.91 4.54 -4.22
CA GLY A 278 25.91 5.20 -2.92
C GLY A 278 25.05 4.45 -1.91
N LEU A 279 23.87 4.01 -2.34
CA LEU A 279 22.98 3.21 -1.50
C LEU A 279 23.63 1.86 -1.12
N THR A 280 24.40 1.24 -2.03
CA THR A 280 25.19 0.04 -1.76
C THR A 280 26.19 0.27 -0.63
N GLN A 281 26.92 1.40 -0.68
CA GLN A 281 27.86 1.75 0.38
C GLN A 281 27.16 1.92 1.73
N PHE A 282 25.99 2.56 1.74
CA PHE A 282 25.21 2.71 2.97
C PHE A 282 24.69 1.36 3.49
N ILE A 283 24.17 0.49 2.64
CA ILE A 283 23.68 -0.83 3.05
C ILE A 283 24.78 -1.69 3.67
N ARG A 284 26.04 -1.56 3.20
CA ARG A 284 27.20 -2.22 3.83
C ARG A 284 27.38 -1.83 5.29
N ALA A 285 27.14 -0.56 5.65
CA ALA A 285 27.21 -0.07 7.02
C ALA A 285 25.93 -0.39 7.81
N LEU A 286 24.77 -0.24 7.18
CA LEU A 286 23.45 -0.44 7.80
C LEU A 286 23.20 -1.91 8.16
N GLY A 287 23.53 -2.84 7.26
CA GLY A 287 23.24 -4.26 7.41
C GLY A 287 23.71 -4.84 8.73
N PRO A 288 25.00 -4.74 9.09
CA PRO A 288 25.52 -5.23 10.37
C PRO A 288 24.88 -4.54 11.59
N GLU A 289 24.50 -3.28 11.49
CA GLU A 289 23.87 -2.53 12.57
C GLU A 289 22.43 -3.00 12.82
N MET A 290 21.70 -3.36 11.76
CA MET A 290 20.35 -3.95 11.85
C MET A 290 20.39 -5.41 12.31
N GLU A 291 21.34 -6.19 11.80
CA GLU A 291 21.53 -7.60 12.21
C GLU A 291 21.73 -7.75 13.72
N LYS A 292 22.51 -6.87 14.36
CA LYS A 292 22.71 -6.84 15.83
C LYS A 292 21.39 -6.72 16.61
N ARG A 293 20.35 -6.14 15.97
CA ARG A 293 19.02 -5.89 16.57
C ARG A 293 17.95 -6.86 16.11
N GLY A 294 18.28 -7.79 15.20
CA GLY A 294 17.32 -8.70 14.60
C GLY A 294 16.31 -7.99 13.68
N VAL A 295 16.74 -6.91 13.04
CA VAL A 295 15.91 -6.10 12.12
C VAL A 295 16.32 -6.41 10.68
N ASP A 296 15.34 -6.75 9.84
CA ASP A 296 15.57 -7.02 8.42
C ASP A 296 15.82 -5.72 7.64
N VAL A 297 16.68 -5.79 6.63
CA VAL A 297 16.87 -4.72 5.64
C VAL A 297 16.25 -5.15 4.32
N TYR A 298 15.32 -4.35 3.81
CA TYR A 298 14.78 -4.51 2.47
C TYR A 298 15.29 -3.40 1.57
N PHE A 299 15.60 -3.72 0.31
CA PHE A 299 15.94 -2.70 -0.66
C PHE A 299 14.73 -1.83 -0.97
N GLY A 300 14.90 -0.52 -1.00
CA GLY A 300 13.82 0.39 -1.37
C GLY A 300 13.83 1.73 -0.63
N THR A 301 12.80 2.52 -0.88
CA THR A 301 11.62 2.15 -1.69
C THR A 301 11.89 2.42 -3.18
N LEU A 302 11.71 1.41 -4.00
CA LEU A 302 11.93 1.49 -5.44
C LEU A 302 10.75 2.20 -6.11
N GLU A 303 10.98 3.33 -6.74
CA GLU A 303 9.94 4.12 -7.42
C GLU A 303 10.16 4.27 -8.94
N ARG A 304 11.19 3.64 -9.50
CA ARG A 304 11.48 3.59 -10.94
C ARG A 304 11.32 2.18 -11.47
N GLY A 305 10.74 2.06 -12.67
CA GLY A 305 10.57 0.78 -13.37
C GLY A 305 11.87 0.21 -13.95
N ASN A 306 12.98 0.35 -13.22
CA ASN A 306 14.32 -0.06 -13.65
C ASN A 306 14.89 -1.16 -12.72
N PRO A 307 14.91 -2.44 -13.14
CA PRO A 307 15.45 -3.53 -12.35
C PRO A 307 16.91 -3.36 -11.98
N LYS A 308 17.71 -2.69 -12.81
CA LYS A 308 19.15 -2.50 -12.59
C LYS A 308 19.49 -1.80 -11.29
N LEU A 309 18.55 -1.01 -10.74
CA LEU A 309 18.76 -0.34 -9.45
C LEU A 309 18.97 -1.33 -8.30
N LEU A 310 18.19 -2.42 -8.27
CA LEU A 310 18.39 -3.51 -7.31
C LEU A 310 19.57 -4.40 -7.71
N GLU A 311 19.71 -4.75 -8.99
CA GLU A 311 20.78 -5.59 -9.50
C GLU A 311 22.17 -5.03 -9.13
N THR A 312 22.36 -3.70 -9.21
CA THR A 312 23.61 -3.03 -8.80
C THR A 312 23.92 -3.28 -7.32
N VAL A 313 22.92 -3.17 -6.45
CA VAL A 313 23.09 -3.43 -5.01
C VAL A 313 23.40 -4.91 -4.74
N LEU A 314 22.69 -5.81 -5.41
CA LEU A 314 22.89 -7.26 -5.25
C LEU A 314 24.20 -7.77 -5.85
N ALA A 315 24.81 -7.04 -6.79
CA ALA A 315 26.14 -7.34 -7.31
C ALA A 315 27.25 -7.19 -6.26
N ASP A 316 26.99 -6.46 -5.18
CA ASP A 316 27.90 -6.37 -4.04
C ASP A 316 27.60 -7.46 -3.00
N PRO A 317 28.51 -8.43 -2.75
CA PRO A 317 28.23 -9.56 -1.87
C PRO A 317 27.98 -9.16 -0.40
N THR A 318 28.54 -8.03 0.04
CA THR A 318 28.37 -7.54 1.43
C THR A 318 27.01 -6.90 1.61
N ALA A 319 26.57 -6.05 0.69
CA ALA A 319 25.24 -5.47 0.70
C ALA A 319 24.16 -6.54 0.47
N ALA A 320 24.32 -7.41 -0.52
CA ALA A 320 23.38 -8.46 -0.89
C ALA A 320 23.03 -9.39 0.28
N ARG A 321 24.00 -9.73 1.13
CA ARG A 321 23.80 -10.59 2.31
C ARG A 321 22.79 -10.01 3.31
N SER A 322 22.71 -8.68 3.39
CA SER A 322 21.80 -7.97 4.30
C SER A 322 20.39 -7.84 3.74
N ILE A 323 20.21 -7.93 2.40
CA ILE A 323 18.91 -7.70 1.76
C ILE A 323 18.03 -8.96 1.85
N LYS A 324 16.88 -8.84 2.51
CA LYS A 324 15.89 -9.92 2.67
C LYS A 324 14.68 -9.78 1.74
N GLY A 325 14.51 -8.63 1.13
CA GLY A 325 13.39 -8.33 0.25
C GLY A 325 13.54 -6.96 -0.41
N LEU A 326 12.49 -6.55 -1.10
CA LEU A 326 12.41 -5.24 -1.73
C LEU A 326 11.03 -4.62 -1.52
N GLY A 327 10.98 -3.28 -1.42
CA GLY A 327 9.77 -2.49 -1.44
C GLY A 327 9.68 -1.66 -2.70
N ALA A 328 8.51 -1.67 -3.36
CA ALA A 328 8.25 -0.89 -4.56
C ALA A 328 6.97 -0.07 -4.44
N GLN A 329 7.02 1.11 -5.05
CA GLN A 329 5.91 2.05 -5.16
C GLN A 329 5.98 2.80 -6.48
N TRP A 330 4.92 3.56 -6.85
CA TRP A 330 4.84 4.31 -8.09
C TRP A 330 5.26 3.48 -9.33
N ALA A 331 6.14 4.02 -10.19
CA ALA A 331 6.61 3.29 -11.36
C ALA A 331 7.47 2.06 -11.03
N GLY A 332 7.95 1.91 -9.80
CA GLY A 332 8.66 0.71 -9.33
C GLY A 332 7.87 -0.58 -9.50
N LYS A 333 6.53 -0.49 -9.48
CA LYS A 333 5.64 -1.63 -9.79
C LYS A 333 5.93 -2.30 -11.14
N ASN A 334 6.43 -1.54 -12.10
CA ASN A 334 6.73 -2.05 -13.45
C ASN A 334 7.98 -2.93 -13.48
N ALA A 335 8.89 -2.79 -12.52
CA ALA A 335 10.06 -3.65 -12.40
C ALA A 335 9.75 -5.00 -11.72
N LEU A 336 8.69 -5.08 -10.93
CA LEU A 336 8.40 -6.24 -10.08
C LEU A 336 8.27 -7.58 -10.83
N PRO A 337 7.58 -7.67 -11.98
CA PRO A 337 7.47 -8.96 -12.68
C PRO A 337 8.82 -9.53 -13.13
N ALA A 338 9.78 -8.67 -13.46
CA ALA A 338 11.14 -9.09 -13.81
C ALA A 338 11.93 -9.46 -12.56
N LEU A 339 11.94 -8.59 -11.55
CA LEU A 339 12.68 -8.79 -10.30
C LEU A 339 12.21 -10.03 -9.53
N HIS A 340 10.90 -10.26 -9.43
CA HIS A 340 10.36 -11.44 -8.75
C HIS A 340 10.75 -12.75 -9.47
N ARG A 341 10.79 -12.75 -10.80
CA ARG A 341 11.23 -13.89 -11.58
C ARG A 341 12.74 -14.16 -11.44
N GLU A 342 13.55 -13.09 -11.40
CA GLU A 342 15.00 -13.18 -11.33
C GLU A 342 15.50 -13.48 -9.90
N PHE A 343 14.86 -12.91 -8.90
CA PHE A 343 15.20 -13.05 -7.49
C PHE A 343 14.04 -13.62 -6.66
N PRO A 344 13.57 -14.85 -6.92
CA PRO A 344 12.35 -15.41 -6.30
C PRO A 344 12.47 -15.63 -4.78
N SER A 345 13.67 -15.58 -4.23
CA SER A 345 13.89 -15.68 -2.78
C SER A 345 13.70 -14.37 -2.03
N LEU A 346 13.65 -13.23 -2.73
CA LEU A 346 13.42 -11.94 -2.11
C LEU A 346 11.92 -11.72 -1.89
N LEU A 347 11.56 -11.35 -0.67
CA LEU A 347 10.19 -10.94 -0.37
C LEU A 347 9.88 -9.59 -1.04
N VAL A 348 8.73 -9.51 -1.70
CA VAL A 348 8.27 -8.29 -2.37
C VAL A 348 7.21 -7.60 -1.52
N PHE A 349 7.37 -6.31 -1.27
CA PHE A 349 6.36 -5.46 -0.62
C PHE A 349 5.90 -4.35 -1.57
N GLN A 350 4.60 -4.17 -1.65
CA GLN A 350 4.09 -2.88 -2.07
C GLN A 350 4.25 -1.95 -0.87
N SER A 351 5.19 -1.00 -0.98
CA SER A 351 5.65 -0.17 0.13
C SER A 351 4.78 1.05 0.40
N GLU A 352 4.03 1.51 -0.62
CA GLU A 352 3.17 2.68 -0.50
C GLU A 352 2.13 2.74 -1.62
N GLN A 353 0.86 2.91 -1.25
CA GLN A 353 -0.26 3.13 -2.18
C GLN A 353 -0.18 4.53 -2.79
N GLU A 354 -0.43 4.63 -4.10
CA GLU A 354 -0.67 5.89 -4.78
C GLU A 354 -2.04 6.45 -4.37
N CYS A 355 -2.07 7.50 -3.54
CA CYS A 355 -3.26 7.97 -2.83
C CYS A 355 -3.89 9.25 -3.42
N GLY A 356 -4.16 9.32 -4.70
CA GLY A 356 -4.99 10.31 -5.34
C GLY A 356 -4.79 11.78 -5.02
N ASP A 357 -5.90 12.53 -5.05
CA ASP A 357 -5.93 13.99 -5.02
C ASP A 357 -6.68 14.56 -3.78
N GLY A 358 -7.05 13.71 -2.85
CA GLY A 358 -7.78 14.10 -1.62
C GLY A 358 -9.29 14.12 -1.75
N LYS A 359 -9.86 13.82 -2.93
CA LYS A 359 -11.33 13.79 -3.10
C LYS A 359 -11.97 12.53 -2.57
N ASN A 360 -11.20 11.46 -2.36
CA ASN A 360 -11.69 10.15 -1.91
C ASN A 360 -12.85 9.62 -2.78
N ALA A 361 -12.74 9.77 -4.11
CA ALA A 361 -13.77 9.35 -5.05
C ALA A 361 -13.74 7.83 -5.28
N TRP A 362 -14.89 7.21 -5.58
CA TRP A 362 -14.99 5.78 -5.90
C TRP A 362 -14.12 5.36 -7.09
N SER A 363 -13.96 6.22 -8.09
CA SER A 363 -13.05 5.98 -9.21
C SER A 363 -11.60 5.75 -8.77
N TYR A 364 -11.20 6.32 -7.63
CA TYR A 364 -9.88 6.10 -7.07
C TYR A 364 -9.79 4.76 -6.34
N ALA A 365 -10.86 4.32 -5.68
CA ALA A 365 -10.97 2.98 -5.12
C ALA A 365 -10.86 1.90 -6.21
N ALA A 366 -11.46 2.12 -7.39
CA ALA A 366 -11.26 1.26 -8.56
C ALA A 366 -9.77 1.21 -8.98
N TYR A 367 -9.06 2.35 -8.97
CA TYR A 367 -7.63 2.38 -9.21
C TYR A 367 -6.83 1.66 -8.13
N CYS A 368 -7.18 1.83 -6.85
CA CYS A 368 -6.60 1.10 -5.73
C CYS A 368 -6.71 -0.43 -5.95
N TRP A 369 -7.87 -0.92 -6.41
CA TRP A 369 -8.05 -2.32 -6.79
C TRP A 369 -7.10 -2.76 -7.91
N GLN A 370 -6.95 -1.96 -8.98
CA GLN A 370 -6.04 -2.29 -10.08
C GLN A 370 -4.59 -2.36 -9.63
N LEU A 371 -4.15 -1.44 -8.76
CA LEU A 371 -2.82 -1.48 -8.15
C LEU A 371 -2.66 -2.74 -7.28
N MET A 372 -3.61 -3.01 -6.41
CA MET A 372 -3.60 -4.20 -5.55
C MET A 372 -3.47 -5.49 -6.37
N LYS A 373 -4.28 -5.62 -7.42
CA LYS A 373 -4.22 -6.76 -8.35
C LYS A 373 -2.85 -6.89 -9.00
N HIS A 374 -2.31 -5.77 -9.51
CA HIS A 374 -1.00 -5.77 -10.16
C HIS A 374 0.11 -6.23 -9.20
N TYR A 375 0.17 -5.66 -8.00
CA TYR A 375 1.20 -6.00 -7.02
C TYR A 375 1.09 -7.46 -6.56
N MET A 376 -0.13 -7.92 -6.20
CA MET A 376 -0.33 -9.31 -5.78
C MET A 376 0.03 -10.31 -6.87
N ARG A 377 -0.33 -10.03 -8.14
CA ARG A 377 0.05 -10.88 -9.29
C ARG A 377 1.54 -10.84 -9.59
N SER A 378 2.24 -9.77 -9.18
CA SER A 378 3.69 -9.60 -9.32
C SER A 378 4.49 -10.12 -8.13
N GLY A 379 3.90 -10.96 -7.26
CA GLY A 379 4.58 -11.61 -6.15
C GLY A 379 4.64 -10.82 -4.85
N ALA A 380 3.89 -9.72 -4.73
CA ALA A 380 3.87 -8.98 -3.47
C ALA A 380 3.29 -9.83 -2.32
N SER A 381 4.01 -9.88 -1.22
CA SER A 381 3.63 -10.55 0.03
C SER A 381 3.15 -9.59 1.11
N GLY A 382 3.24 -8.29 0.90
CA GLY A 382 2.73 -7.23 1.76
C GLY A 382 2.19 -6.06 0.96
N TYR A 383 1.18 -5.37 1.51
CA TYR A 383 0.55 -4.22 0.85
C TYR A 383 0.21 -3.12 1.85
N MET A 384 0.72 -1.89 1.61
CA MET A 384 0.62 -0.75 2.50
C MET A 384 -0.17 0.39 1.84
N TYR A 385 -1.33 0.72 2.40
CA TYR A 385 -1.97 1.99 2.07
C TYR A 385 -1.14 3.15 2.65
N TRP A 386 -1.23 4.37 2.07
CA TRP A 386 -0.45 5.48 2.59
C TRP A 386 -1.11 6.12 3.82
N ASN A 387 -2.10 6.96 3.63
CA ASN A 387 -2.68 7.73 4.74
C ASN A 387 -3.79 6.94 5.46
N ILE A 388 -3.61 6.59 6.73
CA ILE A 388 -4.66 5.99 7.57
C ILE A 388 -5.82 6.99 7.71
N SER A 389 -5.53 8.20 8.14
CA SER A 389 -6.51 9.24 8.40
C SER A 389 -5.98 10.60 7.96
N LEU A 390 -6.86 11.46 7.48
CA LEU A 390 -6.61 12.88 7.25
C LEU A 390 -7.86 13.69 7.62
N SER A 391 -7.65 14.98 7.83
CA SER A 391 -8.77 15.91 8.04
C SER A 391 -9.61 16.11 6.76
N GLN A 392 -10.76 16.77 6.87
CA GLN A 392 -11.60 17.16 5.73
C GLN A 392 -10.88 18.08 4.73
N ALA A 393 -9.75 18.68 5.13
CA ALA A 393 -8.83 19.41 4.25
C ALA A 393 -7.54 18.59 4.10
N PRO A 394 -7.53 17.51 3.28
CA PRO A 394 -6.51 16.47 3.31
C PRO A 394 -5.24 16.90 2.58
N LYS A 395 -4.58 17.93 3.10
CA LYS A 395 -3.36 18.50 2.51
C LYS A 395 -2.13 18.16 3.33
N SER A 396 -1.05 17.83 2.64
CA SER A 396 0.27 17.75 3.22
C SER A 396 0.73 19.13 3.71
N THR A 397 1.71 19.17 4.59
CA THR A 397 2.34 20.42 5.05
C THR A 397 2.95 21.23 3.90
N TRP A 398 3.31 20.55 2.81
CA TRP A 398 3.87 21.15 1.59
C TRP A 398 2.84 21.42 0.50
N GLY A 399 1.51 21.17 0.74
CA GLY A 399 0.40 21.80 0.04
C GLY A 399 -0.43 20.94 -0.91
N TRP A 400 -0.08 19.70 -1.24
CA TRP A 400 -0.92 18.83 -2.08
C TRP A 400 -1.90 18.00 -1.26
N GLY A 401 -3.03 17.64 -1.88
CA GLY A 401 -4.02 16.76 -1.28
C GLY A 401 -3.78 15.30 -1.62
N GLN A 402 -4.13 14.41 -0.69
CA GLN A 402 -4.17 12.97 -0.93
C GLN A 402 -5.39 12.33 -0.26
N ASN A 403 -5.78 11.14 -0.75
CA ASN A 403 -6.80 10.31 -0.13
C ASN A 403 -6.30 9.69 1.18
N SER A 404 -7.24 9.30 2.02
CA SER A 404 -7.02 8.54 3.26
C SER A 404 -8.06 7.45 3.41
N LEU A 405 -7.82 6.47 4.28
CA LEU A 405 -8.82 5.46 4.61
C LEU A 405 -9.99 6.06 5.41
N VAL A 406 -9.68 7.05 6.25
CA VAL A 406 -10.65 7.76 7.09
C VAL A 406 -10.50 9.26 6.87
N THR A 407 -11.62 9.93 6.66
CA THR A 407 -11.68 11.40 6.73
C THR A 407 -12.29 11.82 8.05
N VAL A 408 -11.60 12.69 8.78
CA VAL A 408 -12.09 13.31 10.02
C VAL A 408 -12.53 14.74 9.72
N ASP A 409 -13.78 15.07 10.04
CA ASP A 409 -14.23 16.45 10.10
C ASP A 409 -13.87 17.03 11.47
N THR A 410 -12.82 17.84 11.50
CA THR A 410 -12.31 18.43 12.75
C THR A 410 -13.22 19.49 13.34
N ASN A 411 -14.17 20.04 12.56
CA ASN A 411 -15.15 21.05 13.03
C ASN A 411 -16.30 20.36 13.76
N SER A 412 -16.92 19.36 13.12
CA SER A 412 -18.02 18.59 13.72
C SER A 412 -17.55 17.47 14.65
N LYS A 413 -16.25 17.16 14.65
CA LYS A 413 -15.62 16.04 15.40
C LYS A 413 -16.24 14.68 15.05
N THR A 414 -16.51 14.47 13.77
CA THR A 414 -17.06 13.23 13.23
C THR A 414 -16.08 12.62 12.20
N TYR A 415 -16.30 11.38 11.84
CA TYR A 415 -15.48 10.71 10.83
C TYR A 415 -16.32 9.92 9.83
N LYS A 416 -15.73 9.63 8.69
CA LYS A 416 -16.31 8.73 7.68
C LYS A 416 -15.22 7.83 7.08
N TRP A 417 -15.62 6.62 6.74
CA TRP A 417 -14.81 5.70 5.96
C TRP A 417 -14.86 6.06 4.49
N ASN A 418 -13.70 6.10 3.84
CA ASN A 418 -13.59 6.42 2.43
C ASN A 418 -13.63 5.14 1.57
N PRO A 419 -13.90 5.22 0.27
CA PRO A 419 -13.98 4.06 -0.62
C PRO A 419 -12.74 3.17 -0.59
N ASP A 420 -11.54 3.73 -0.57
CA ASP A 420 -10.27 2.99 -0.54
C ASP A 420 -10.14 2.09 0.71
N TYR A 421 -10.75 2.49 1.84
CA TYR A 421 -10.83 1.65 3.04
C TYR A 421 -11.50 0.32 2.75
N TYR A 422 -12.61 0.33 2.02
CA TYR A 422 -13.35 -0.90 1.72
C TYR A 422 -12.58 -1.80 0.76
N VAL A 423 -11.81 -1.24 -0.19
CA VAL A 423 -10.90 -2.03 -1.05
C VAL A 423 -9.86 -2.75 -0.20
N MET A 424 -9.22 -2.03 0.72
CA MET A 424 -8.24 -2.62 1.65
C MET A 424 -8.91 -3.68 2.55
N LYS A 425 -10.10 -3.41 3.06
CA LYS A 425 -10.85 -4.35 3.91
C LYS A 425 -11.24 -5.63 3.16
N HIS A 426 -11.61 -5.55 1.89
CA HIS A 426 -11.91 -6.73 1.07
C HIS A 426 -10.72 -7.69 1.00
N LEU A 427 -9.49 -7.20 0.99
CA LEU A 427 -8.30 -8.03 1.04
C LEU A 427 -7.96 -8.43 2.49
N SER A 428 -7.71 -7.48 3.35
CA SER A 428 -7.09 -7.70 4.66
C SER A 428 -7.99 -8.40 5.68
N HIS A 429 -9.31 -8.25 5.55
CA HIS A 429 -10.27 -8.94 6.43
C HIS A 429 -10.33 -10.44 6.18
N PHE A 430 -10.17 -10.86 4.93
CA PHE A 430 -10.39 -12.26 4.54
C PHE A 430 -9.10 -13.03 4.30
N VAL A 431 -8.02 -12.37 3.89
CA VAL A 431 -6.74 -13.01 3.58
C VAL A 431 -5.84 -12.95 4.81
N ASP A 432 -5.55 -14.10 5.39
CA ASP A 432 -4.75 -14.20 6.60
C ASP A 432 -3.24 -14.11 6.33
N VAL A 433 -2.48 -13.71 7.35
CA VAL A 433 -1.01 -13.88 7.34
C VAL A 433 -0.69 -15.36 7.13
N GLY A 434 0.26 -15.64 6.24
CA GLY A 434 0.60 -17.01 5.84
C GLY A 434 -0.24 -17.57 4.68
N ALA A 435 -1.25 -16.85 4.19
CA ALA A 435 -1.98 -17.24 2.99
C ALA A 435 -1.06 -17.29 1.77
N VAL A 436 -1.36 -18.14 0.81
CA VAL A 436 -0.66 -18.21 -0.47
C VAL A 436 -1.60 -17.86 -1.62
N ARG A 437 -1.10 -17.16 -2.63
CA ARG A 437 -1.89 -16.83 -3.81
C ARG A 437 -2.17 -18.09 -4.64
N ILE A 438 -3.37 -18.19 -5.17
CA ILE A 438 -3.78 -19.24 -6.11
C ILE A 438 -3.93 -18.60 -7.49
N ASP A 439 -3.50 -19.28 -8.55
CA ASP A 439 -3.80 -18.87 -9.90
C ASP A 439 -5.30 -18.98 -10.17
N ALA A 440 -5.86 -17.88 -10.63
CA ALA A 440 -7.23 -17.76 -11.05
C ALA A 440 -7.28 -17.65 -12.59
N SER A 441 -8.11 -18.46 -13.22
CA SER A 441 -8.29 -18.48 -14.67
C SER A 441 -9.76 -18.49 -15.05
N GLY A 442 -10.08 -18.23 -16.30
CA GLY A 442 -11.44 -18.19 -16.81
C GLY A 442 -11.80 -16.84 -17.44
N SER A 443 -13.08 -16.64 -17.70
CA SER A 443 -13.59 -15.40 -18.32
C SER A 443 -13.71 -14.24 -17.31
N CYS A 444 -13.73 -14.51 -16.00
CA CYS A 444 -13.63 -13.51 -14.95
C CYS A 444 -12.14 -13.32 -14.60
N ASP A 445 -11.46 -12.46 -15.34
CA ASP A 445 -10.02 -12.22 -15.18
C ASP A 445 -9.69 -11.07 -14.20
N ASP A 446 -10.69 -10.27 -13.81
CA ASP A 446 -10.52 -9.22 -12.79
C ASP A 446 -10.74 -9.76 -11.38
N ALA A 447 -9.86 -10.68 -10.98
CA ALA A 447 -9.94 -11.40 -9.73
C ALA A 447 -8.55 -11.65 -9.10
N LEU A 448 -8.56 -11.86 -7.80
CA LEU A 448 -7.45 -12.40 -7.01
C LEU A 448 -7.96 -13.58 -6.18
N ALA A 449 -7.13 -14.60 -5.98
CA ALA A 449 -7.50 -15.71 -5.12
C ALA A 449 -6.36 -16.13 -4.20
N PHE A 450 -6.73 -16.57 -2.98
CA PHE A 450 -5.80 -16.98 -1.94
C PHE A 450 -6.30 -18.22 -1.23
N ARG A 451 -5.36 -18.99 -0.70
CA ARG A 451 -5.63 -20.06 0.26
C ARG A 451 -5.04 -19.68 1.60
N ASN A 452 -5.90 -19.53 2.60
CA ASN A 452 -5.49 -19.27 3.97
C ASN A 452 -4.83 -20.50 4.63
N PRO A 453 -4.06 -20.32 5.71
CA PRO A 453 -3.44 -21.45 6.44
C PRO A 453 -4.43 -22.48 6.99
N ASP A 454 -5.67 -22.06 7.29
CA ASP A 454 -6.76 -22.94 7.72
C ASP A 454 -7.44 -23.69 6.56
N GLY A 455 -6.96 -23.49 5.33
CA GLY A 455 -7.48 -24.12 4.11
C GLY A 455 -8.59 -23.33 3.42
N LYS A 456 -9.17 -22.29 4.03
CA LYS A 456 -10.18 -21.45 3.39
C LYS A 456 -9.68 -20.87 2.08
N ILE A 457 -10.55 -20.88 1.07
CA ILE A 457 -10.31 -20.19 -0.19
C ILE A 457 -10.98 -18.83 -0.14
N VAL A 458 -10.25 -17.80 -0.53
CA VAL A 458 -10.72 -16.43 -0.63
C VAL A 458 -10.58 -15.95 -2.07
N ALA A 459 -11.69 -15.54 -2.69
CA ALA A 459 -11.69 -14.96 -4.02
C ALA A 459 -12.20 -13.51 -3.95
N LEU A 460 -11.34 -12.57 -4.37
CA LEU A 460 -11.70 -11.16 -4.54
C LEU A 460 -12.04 -10.95 -6.02
N LEU A 461 -13.14 -10.26 -6.28
CA LEU A 461 -13.75 -10.10 -7.60
C LEU A 461 -14.06 -8.63 -7.85
N ARG A 462 -13.91 -8.18 -9.08
CA ARG A 462 -14.28 -6.84 -9.49
C ARG A 462 -15.29 -6.92 -10.67
N ASN A 463 -16.37 -6.17 -10.57
CA ASN A 463 -17.28 -5.91 -11.67
C ASN A 463 -17.17 -4.42 -12.05
N GLU A 464 -16.57 -4.12 -13.20
CA GLU A 464 -16.48 -2.75 -13.75
C GLU A 464 -17.66 -2.40 -14.68
N ALA A 465 -18.55 -3.37 -14.97
CA ALA A 465 -19.68 -3.13 -15.85
C ALA A 465 -20.79 -2.31 -15.16
N ALA A 466 -21.55 -1.57 -15.95
CA ALA A 466 -22.71 -0.81 -15.49
C ALA A 466 -23.95 -1.70 -15.20
N HIS A 467 -23.82 -3.04 -15.28
CA HIS A 467 -24.86 -4.00 -14.97
C HIS A 467 -24.31 -5.10 -14.04
N ALA A 468 -25.22 -5.79 -13.36
CA ALA A 468 -24.84 -6.91 -12.51
C ALA A 468 -24.22 -8.03 -13.33
N GLN A 469 -23.20 -8.68 -12.80
CA GLN A 469 -22.54 -9.84 -13.40
C GLN A 469 -22.62 -11.05 -12.49
N GLN A 470 -22.96 -12.19 -13.07
CA GLN A 470 -22.91 -13.46 -12.36
C GLN A 470 -21.57 -14.14 -12.66
N VAL A 471 -20.94 -14.64 -11.60
CA VAL A 471 -19.66 -15.35 -11.66
C VAL A 471 -19.81 -16.72 -11.03
N GLN A 472 -19.52 -17.77 -11.82
CA GLN A 472 -19.39 -19.11 -11.31
C GLN A 472 -17.97 -19.38 -10.87
N VAL A 473 -17.76 -19.45 -9.56
CA VAL A 473 -16.45 -19.74 -8.94
C VAL A 473 -16.32 -21.27 -8.79
N GLN A 474 -15.33 -21.84 -9.47
CA GLN A 474 -15.05 -23.26 -9.49
C GLN A 474 -13.80 -23.58 -8.67
N MET A 475 -13.89 -24.58 -7.80
CA MET A 475 -12.78 -25.10 -7.00
C MET A 475 -12.86 -26.64 -6.93
N PRO A 476 -11.85 -27.34 -6.42
CA PRO A 476 -11.87 -28.80 -6.34
C PRO A 476 -13.11 -29.30 -5.61
N GLY A 477 -13.94 -30.11 -6.31
CA GLY A 477 -15.13 -30.73 -5.79
C GLY A 477 -16.34 -29.81 -5.55
N ARG A 478 -16.25 -28.53 -5.89
CA ARG A 478 -17.32 -27.56 -5.60
C ARG A 478 -17.39 -26.41 -6.60
N ALA A 479 -18.58 -25.92 -6.86
CA ALA A 479 -18.82 -24.67 -7.58
C ALA A 479 -19.84 -23.81 -6.82
N VAL A 480 -19.67 -22.49 -6.87
CA VAL A 480 -20.52 -21.50 -6.23
C VAL A 480 -20.83 -20.39 -7.23
N LEU A 481 -22.08 -19.98 -7.30
CA LEU A 481 -22.52 -18.85 -8.11
C LEU A 481 -22.67 -17.61 -7.21
N VAL A 482 -22.08 -16.49 -7.61
CA VAL A 482 -22.25 -15.18 -6.97
C VAL A 482 -22.70 -14.14 -7.97
N GLU A 483 -23.42 -13.13 -7.51
CA GLU A 483 -23.81 -11.99 -8.33
C GLU A 483 -23.13 -10.71 -7.79
N LEU A 484 -22.32 -10.09 -8.63
CA LEU A 484 -21.67 -8.83 -8.35
C LEU A 484 -22.55 -7.68 -8.85
N PRO A 485 -22.93 -6.73 -7.99
CA PRO A 485 -23.63 -5.51 -8.41
C PRO A 485 -22.85 -4.75 -9.49
N PRO A 486 -23.51 -3.83 -10.22
CA PRO A 486 -22.82 -2.91 -11.12
C PRO A 486 -21.71 -2.16 -10.37
N ASP A 487 -20.56 -1.95 -11.02
CA ASP A 487 -19.41 -1.19 -10.51
C ASP A 487 -19.08 -1.52 -9.04
N SER A 488 -18.77 -2.79 -8.74
CA SER A 488 -18.60 -3.30 -7.39
C SER A 488 -17.32 -4.11 -7.21
N ILE A 489 -16.91 -4.22 -5.96
CA ILE A 489 -15.90 -5.18 -5.49
C ILE A 489 -16.62 -6.21 -4.62
N GLY A 490 -16.28 -7.48 -4.78
CA GLY A 490 -16.82 -8.57 -3.97
C GLY A 490 -15.73 -9.48 -3.42
N THR A 491 -15.96 -10.06 -2.24
CA THR A 491 -15.09 -11.10 -1.68
C THR A 491 -15.93 -12.28 -1.26
N LEU A 492 -15.62 -13.43 -1.85
CA LEU A 492 -16.16 -14.73 -1.50
C LEU A 492 -15.13 -15.49 -0.65
N SER A 493 -15.53 -15.91 0.54
CA SER A 493 -14.71 -16.76 1.41
C SER A 493 -15.44 -18.08 1.63
N LEU A 494 -14.73 -19.19 1.46
CA LEU A 494 -15.27 -20.54 1.44
C LEU A 494 -14.42 -21.48 2.28
N ASN A 495 -15.06 -22.27 3.16
CA ASN A 495 -14.39 -23.42 3.75
C ASN A 495 -14.16 -24.48 2.65
N THR A 496 -12.98 -25.05 2.60
CA THR A 496 -12.77 -26.32 1.89
C THR A 496 -13.39 -27.42 2.74
N ALA A 497 -14.27 -28.22 2.15
CA ALA A 497 -14.91 -29.34 2.82
C ALA A 497 -13.92 -30.36 3.36
#